data_55ddc4fdd33fbf188cb6c86478acfbbb
#
_entry.id   55ddc4fdd33fbf188cb6c86478acfbbb
#
_cell.length_a   1.000
_cell.length_b   1.000
_cell.length_c   1.000
_cell.angle_alpha   90.00
_cell.angle_beta   90.00
_cell.angle_gamma   90.00
#
_symmetry.space_group_name_H-M   'P 1'
#
loop_
_entity.id
_entity.type
_entity.pdbx_description
1 polymer ?
#
loop_
_entity_poly.entity_id
_entity_poly.type
_entity_poly.pdbx_seq_one_letter_code
_entity_poly.pdbx_strand_id
1 'polypeptide(L)'
;MLVDPDVIDGPQDDARSTALIAEIKKTVPDKPIKFVVNTHHHFDHAGGLGAFIADGATIIAHESNKAFLEQSLAAPRTVQPDRLAQSGKKARVEGMQDKRVLSDGTRTIELYLIHGTIHDDGIVMAYLPKEKILVEADVYIPAAPNVALPTQPNPNSVALYENIEQLKLTVDQIMHGRKVPMAELQKSIGKAS
;
A
#
# COMPACT_ATOMS: atom_id res chain seq x y z
N MET A 1 20.94 -5.14 6.36
CA MET A 1 21.11 -4.63 4.97
C MET A 1 19.72 -4.40 4.44
N LEU A 2 19.34 -3.16 4.25
CA LEU A 2 18.01 -2.80 3.73
C LEU A 2 18.01 -3.02 2.21
N VAL A 3 17.00 -3.67 1.74
CA VAL A 3 16.67 -3.91 0.33
C VAL A 3 16.40 -2.57 -0.35
N ASP A 4 16.40 -2.51 -1.69
CA ASP A 4 15.92 -1.35 -2.42
C ASP A 4 14.59 -0.89 -1.80
N PRO A 5 14.44 0.40 -1.45
CA PRO A 5 13.25 0.86 -0.77
C PRO A 5 12.07 0.81 -1.72
N ASP A 6 11.23 -0.21 -1.57
CA ASP A 6 9.88 -0.21 -2.12
C ASP A 6 8.96 0.46 -1.11
N VAL A 7 8.12 1.36 -1.58
CA VAL A 7 7.21 2.15 -0.77
C VAL A 7 5.80 1.66 -1.01
N ILE A 8 4.99 1.66 0.03
CA ILE A 8 3.56 1.39 -0.06
C ILE A 8 2.83 2.70 0.19
N ASP A 9 2.03 3.10 -0.79
CA ASP A 9 1.28 4.33 -0.92
C ASP A 9 2.09 5.63 -1.03
N GLY A 10 1.51 6.59 -1.74
CA GLY A 10 1.94 7.97 -1.81
C GLY A 10 0.92 8.86 -1.08
N PRO A 11 1.05 9.02 0.27
CA PRO A 11 -0.03 9.52 1.09
C PRO A 11 -0.39 10.99 0.82
N GLN A 12 -1.68 11.27 0.82
CA GLN A 12 -2.36 12.55 0.86
C GLN A 12 -1.94 13.57 -0.22
N ASP A 13 -0.75 14.16 -0.12
CA ASP A 13 -0.32 15.26 -0.98
C ASP A 13 1.19 15.26 -1.28
N ASP A 14 1.59 16.18 -2.16
CA ASP A 14 2.98 16.35 -2.59
C ASP A 14 3.91 16.68 -1.42
N ALA A 15 3.50 17.53 -0.48
CA ALA A 15 4.34 17.97 0.63
C ALA A 15 4.63 16.80 1.58
N ARG A 16 3.61 16.00 1.94
CA ARG A 16 3.75 14.85 2.82
C ARG A 16 4.59 13.76 2.18
N SER A 17 4.35 13.44 0.92
CA SER A 17 5.16 12.46 0.19
C SER A 17 6.60 12.93 -0.03
N THR A 18 6.83 14.23 -0.22
CA THR A 18 8.18 14.79 -0.27
C THR A 18 8.93 14.61 1.04
N ALA A 19 8.27 14.86 2.18
CA ALA A 19 8.85 14.63 3.49
C ALA A 19 9.17 13.15 3.73
N LEU A 20 8.29 12.24 3.31
CA LEU A 20 8.51 10.81 3.38
C LEU A 20 9.71 10.36 2.53
N ILE A 21 9.82 10.84 1.29
CA ILE A 21 10.99 10.59 0.42
C ILE A 21 12.28 11.04 1.10
N ALA A 22 12.27 12.23 1.72
CA ALA A 22 13.45 12.74 2.42
C ALA A 22 13.84 11.84 3.61
N GLU A 23 12.89 11.32 4.36
CA GLU A 23 13.14 10.41 5.47
C GLU A 23 13.64 9.03 5.02
N ILE A 24 13.07 8.49 3.93
CA ILE A 24 13.55 7.26 3.30
C ILE A 24 15.03 7.42 2.89
N LYS A 25 15.39 8.52 2.24
CA LYS A 25 16.76 8.78 1.79
C LYS A 25 17.76 8.96 2.95
N LYS A 26 17.33 9.40 4.13
CA LYS A 26 18.16 9.41 5.34
C LYS A 26 18.39 8.00 5.88
N THR A 27 17.33 7.18 5.85
CA THR A 27 17.36 5.80 6.40
C THR A 27 18.11 4.84 5.48
N VAL A 28 17.95 5.01 4.17
CA VAL A 28 18.54 4.17 3.11
C VAL A 28 19.24 5.08 2.10
N PRO A 29 20.38 5.69 2.47
CA PRO A 29 21.14 6.52 1.56
C PRO A 29 21.64 5.67 0.38
N ASP A 30 21.84 6.31 -0.75
CA ASP A 30 22.43 5.73 -1.96
C ASP A 30 21.56 4.68 -2.68
N LYS A 31 20.31 4.50 -2.27
CA LYS A 31 19.37 3.64 -2.98
C LYS A 31 18.18 4.43 -3.52
N PRO A 32 17.90 4.31 -4.83
CA PRO A 32 16.72 4.94 -5.41
C PRO A 32 15.44 4.22 -4.97
N ILE A 33 14.36 4.96 -4.79
CA ILE A 33 13.01 4.38 -4.70
C ILE A 33 12.61 3.95 -6.10
N LYS A 34 12.57 2.64 -6.36
CA LYS A 34 12.25 2.10 -7.69
C LYS A 34 10.77 1.99 -7.93
N PHE A 35 10.05 1.49 -6.92
CA PHE A 35 8.62 1.25 -7.00
C PHE A 35 7.87 1.88 -5.85
N VAL A 36 6.68 2.38 -6.14
CA VAL A 36 5.65 2.66 -5.15
C VAL A 36 4.46 1.78 -5.47
N VAL A 37 4.11 0.91 -4.56
CA VAL A 37 2.90 0.11 -4.64
C VAL A 37 1.75 0.96 -4.13
N ASN A 38 0.80 1.30 -4.99
CA ASN A 38 -0.42 1.97 -4.58
C ASN A 38 -1.46 0.91 -4.21
N THR A 39 -1.87 0.89 -2.95
CA THR A 39 -2.84 -0.09 -2.46
C THR A 39 -4.19 0.08 -3.14
N HIS A 40 -4.66 1.32 -3.31
CA HIS A 40 -5.87 1.66 -4.05
C HIS A 40 -5.89 3.16 -4.40
N HIS A 41 -6.87 3.59 -5.20
CA HIS A 41 -6.88 4.91 -5.83
C HIS A 41 -7.39 6.06 -4.96
N HIS A 42 -7.84 5.81 -3.73
CA HIS A 42 -8.32 6.88 -2.86
C HIS A 42 -7.23 7.92 -2.59
N PHE A 43 -7.65 9.15 -2.42
CA PHE A 43 -6.76 10.31 -2.42
C PHE A 43 -5.73 10.27 -1.28
N ASP A 44 -6.10 9.78 -0.13
CA ASP A 44 -5.23 9.66 1.05
C ASP A 44 -4.12 8.59 0.88
N HIS A 45 -4.24 7.73 -0.14
CA HIS A 45 -3.24 6.73 -0.55
C HIS A 45 -2.53 7.08 -1.86
N ALA A 46 -3.18 7.85 -2.73
CA ALA A 46 -2.69 8.14 -4.08
C ALA A 46 -2.29 9.61 -4.32
N GLY A 47 -2.76 10.54 -3.49
CA GLY A 47 -2.63 11.98 -3.75
C GLY A 47 -1.20 12.52 -3.82
N GLY A 48 -0.25 11.84 -3.19
CA GLY A 48 1.17 12.21 -3.20
C GLY A 48 2.04 11.39 -4.16
N LEU A 49 1.49 10.50 -4.98
CA LEU A 49 2.25 9.67 -5.93
C LEU A 49 3.11 10.48 -6.89
N GLY A 50 2.65 11.69 -7.25
CA GLY A 50 3.39 12.62 -8.11
C GLY A 50 4.79 12.94 -7.61
N ALA A 51 4.98 13.09 -6.30
CA ALA A 51 6.27 13.35 -5.69
C ALA A 51 7.28 12.20 -5.92
N PHE A 52 6.83 10.96 -5.80
CA PHE A 52 7.66 9.78 -6.05
C PHE A 52 8.02 9.62 -7.53
N ILE A 53 7.08 9.91 -8.44
CA ILE A 53 7.35 9.89 -9.88
C ILE A 53 8.38 10.99 -10.23
N ALA A 54 8.25 12.16 -9.65
CA ALA A 54 9.24 13.22 -9.79
C ALA A 54 10.63 12.80 -9.27
N ASP A 55 10.69 11.93 -8.27
CA ASP A 55 11.93 11.32 -7.77
C ASP A 55 12.45 10.18 -8.66
N GLY A 56 11.61 9.62 -9.54
CA GLY A 56 11.98 8.60 -10.53
C GLY A 56 11.33 7.22 -10.32
N ALA A 57 10.42 7.11 -9.38
CA ALA A 57 9.73 5.86 -9.11
C ALA A 57 8.70 5.48 -10.20
N THR A 58 8.48 4.20 -10.35
CA THR A 58 7.36 3.61 -11.09
C THR A 58 6.25 3.23 -10.11
N ILE A 59 5.00 3.53 -10.45
CA ILE A 59 3.85 3.15 -9.65
C ILE A 59 3.40 1.76 -10.06
N ILE A 60 3.13 0.91 -9.08
CA ILE A 60 2.47 -0.39 -9.27
C ILE A 60 1.10 -0.29 -8.63
N ALA A 61 0.05 -0.63 -9.38
CA ALA A 61 -1.32 -0.67 -8.90
C ALA A 61 -2.07 -1.85 -9.51
N HIS A 62 -3.21 -2.22 -8.97
CA HIS A 62 -4.08 -3.18 -9.63
C HIS A 62 -4.57 -2.62 -10.98
N GLU A 63 -4.77 -3.50 -11.96
CA GLU A 63 -5.13 -3.09 -13.33
C GLU A 63 -6.45 -2.28 -13.38
N SER A 64 -7.41 -2.56 -12.48
CA SER A 64 -8.66 -1.80 -12.40
C SER A 64 -8.45 -0.32 -12.04
N ASN A 65 -7.41 0.01 -11.27
CA ASN A 65 -7.10 1.37 -10.83
C ASN A 65 -6.15 2.12 -11.78
N LYS A 66 -5.49 1.40 -12.69
CA LYS A 66 -4.43 1.93 -13.54
C LYS A 66 -4.90 3.10 -14.41
N ALA A 67 -6.01 2.94 -15.14
CA ALA A 67 -6.51 3.98 -16.04
C ALA A 67 -6.86 5.28 -15.29
N PHE A 68 -7.46 5.16 -14.10
CA PHE A 68 -7.75 6.30 -13.24
C PHE A 68 -6.46 7.01 -12.79
N LEU A 69 -5.46 6.25 -12.34
CA LEU A 69 -4.19 6.81 -11.90
C LEU A 69 -3.44 7.48 -13.05
N GLU A 70 -3.38 6.86 -14.23
CA GLU A 70 -2.75 7.46 -15.41
C GLU A 70 -3.43 8.79 -15.79
N GLN A 71 -4.76 8.83 -15.81
CA GLN A 71 -5.52 10.06 -16.09
C GLN A 71 -5.27 11.13 -15.01
N SER A 72 -5.36 10.75 -13.74
CA SER A 72 -5.14 11.67 -12.62
C SER A 72 -3.73 12.25 -12.62
N LEU A 73 -2.70 11.42 -12.83
CA LEU A 73 -1.29 11.82 -12.84
C LEU A 73 -0.92 12.65 -14.08
N ALA A 74 -1.63 12.50 -15.19
CA ALA A 74 -1.46 13.31 -16.40
C ALA A 74 -2.23 14.64 -16.37
N ALA A 75 -3.15 14.83 -15.42
CA ALA A 75 -3.96 16.04 -15.35
C ALA A 75 -3.11 17.30 -15.10
N PRO A 76 -3.38 18.41 -15.80
CA PRO A 76 -2.64 19.66 -15.60
C PRO A 76 -2.82 20.21 -14.19
N ARG A 77 -1.73 20.59 -13.53
CA ARG A 77 -1.72 21.24 -12.21
C ARG A 77 -1.33 22.70 -12.36
N THR A 78 -2.27 23.48 -12.92
CA THR A 78 -2.00 24.88 -13.34
C THR A 78 -2.14 25.89 -12.20
N VAL A 79 -2.97 25.60 -11.19
CA VAL A 79 -3.19 26.53 -10.06
C VAL A 79 -2.06 26.44 -9.06
N GLN A 80 -1.67 25.23 -8.69
CA GLN A 80 -0.57 24.97 -7.78
C GLN A 80 0.26 23.79 -8.33
N PRO A 81 1.29 24.06 -9.15
CA PRO A 81 2.12 23.03 -9.71
C PRO A 81 2.82 22.21 -8.62
N ASP A 82 2.56 20.91 -8.59
CA ASP A 82 3.25 19.95 -7.73
C ASP A 82 4.65 19.57 -8.29
N ARG A 83 5.39 18.75 -7.56
CA ARG A 83 6.73 18.29 -7.99
C ARG A 83 6.70 17.55 -9.32
N LEU A 84 5.63 16.78 -9.60
CA LEU A 84 5.50 16.08 -10.88
C LEU A 84 5.41 17.08 -12.03
N ALA A 85 4.54 18.07 -11.93
CA ALA A 85 4.39 19.12 -12.94
C ALA A 85 5.71 19.92 -13.13
N GLN A 86 6.40 20.25 -12.04
CA GLN A 86 7.67 20.97 -12.09
C GLN A 86 8.81 20.13 -12.67
N SER A 87 8.81 18.81 -12.48
CA SER A 87 9.86 17.90 -12.96
C SER A 87 9.83 17.66 -14.48
N GLY A 88 8.68 17.89 -15.11
CA GLY A 88 8.44 17.55 -16.52
C GLY A 88 8.43 16.04 -16.82
N LYS A 89 8.52 15.19 -15.79
CA LYS A 89 8.47 13.73 -15.97
C LYS A 89 7.06 13.25 -16.26
N LYS A 90 6.96 12.14 -16.99
CA LYS A 90 5.69 11.45 -17.23
C LYS A 90 5.53 10.33 -16.22
N ALA A 91 4.31 10.14 -15.76
CA ALA A 91 3.97 9.01 -14.91
C ALA A 91 4.17 7.69 -15.65
N ARG A 92 4.72 6.71 -14.94
CA ARG A 92 4.76 5.32 -15.36
C ARG A 92 3.99 4.51 -14.34
N VAL A 93 2.86 3.94 -14.79
CA VAL A 93 2.00 3.08 -13.98
C VAL A 93 2.01 1.68 -14.57
N GLU A 94 2.43 0.71 -13.79
CA GLU A 94 2.41 -0.71 -14.13
C GLU A 94 1.23 -1.38 -13.45
N GLY A 95 0.36 -2.01 -14.25
CA GLY A 95 -0.76 -2.80 -13.74
C GLY A 95 -0.30 -4.16 -13.21
N MET A 96 -1.01 -4.65 -12.19
CA MET A 96 -0.92 -6.04 -11.75
C MET A 96 -2.31 -6.67 -11.75
N GLN A 97 -2.35 -7.98 -11.87
CA GLN A 97 -3.52 -8.82 -11.69
C GLN A 97 -3.55 -9.34 -10.23
N ASP A 98 -4.02 -10.56 -10.02
CA ASP A 98 -4.19 -11.14 -8.68
C ASP A 98 -2.91 -11.21 -7.85
N LYS A 99 -1.76 -11.40 -8.48
CA LYS A 99 -0.46 -11.52 -7.81
C LYS A 99 0.67 -10.86 -8.59
N ARG A 100 1.58 -10.20 -7.86
CA ARG A 100 2.90 -9.78 -8.37
C ARG A 100 3.96 -9.99 -7.30
N VAL A 101 5.17 -10.34 -7.73
CA VAL A 101 6.31 -10.53 -6.82
C VAL A 101 7.39 -9.52 -7.17
N LEU A 102 7.87 -8.80 -6.16
CA LEU A 102 9.03 -7.93 -6.23
C LEU A 102 10.16 -8.58 -5.44
N SER A 103 11.37 -8.63 -6.02
CA SER A 103 12.53 -9.19 -5.34
C SER A 103 13.81 -8.53 -5.81
N ASP A 104 14.74 -8.32 -4.88
CA ASP A 104 16.11 -7.89 -5.16
C ASP A 104 17.13 -9.04 -5.02
N GLY A 105 16.64 -10.28 -4.90
CA GLY A 105 17.44 -11.50 -4.69
C GLY A 105 17.75 -11.79 -3.22
N THR A 106 17.51 -10.87 -2.29
CA THR A 106 17.71 -11.07 -0.83
C THR A 106 16.40 -10.99 -0.05
N ARG A 107 15.48 -10.18 -0.50
CA ARG A 107 14.14 -9.99 0.03
C ARG A 107 13.10 -10.13 -1.06
N THR A 108 11.92 -10.51 -0.64
CA THR A 108 10.75 -10.67 -1.50
C THR A 108 9.58 -9.97 -0.86
N ILE A 109 8.84 -9.24 -1.68
CA ILE A 109 7.52 -8.70 -1.36
C ILE A 109 6.54 -9.33 -2.33
N GLU A 110 5.52 -9.97 -1.82
CA GLU A 110 4.43 -10.53 -2.61
C GLU A 110 3.23 -9.60 -2.52
N LEU A 111 2.76 -9.12 -3.65
CA LEU A 111 1.58 -8.28 -3.77
C LEU A 111 0.40 -9.16 -4.16
N TYR A 112 -0.75 -8.96 -3.51
CA TYR A 112 -1.97 -9.71 -3.79
C TYR A 112 -3.16 -8.77 -3.86
N LEU A 113 -4.06 -9.03 -4.81
CA LEU A 113 -5.40 -8.45 -4.80
C LEU A 113 -6.18 -9.01 -3.62
N ILE A 114 -6.94 -8.18 -2.92
CA ILE A 114 -7.87 -8.62 -1.88
C ILE A 114 -9.25 -8.77 -2.51
N HIS A 115 -9.73 -10.01 -2.61
CA HIS A 115 -11.06 -10.30 -3.14
C HIS A 115 -12.16 -10.13 -2.08
N GLY A 116 -13.36 -9.76 -2.51
CA GLY A 116 -14.55 -9.72 -1.66
C GLY A 116 -14.65 -8.51 -0.73
N THR A 117 -13.76 -7.53 -0.85
CA THR A 117 -13.89 -6.24 -0.15
C THR A 117 -14.94 -5.36 -0.84
N ILE A 118 -15.61 -4.52 -0.04
CA ILE A 118 -16.55 -3.51 -0.53
C ILE A 118 -15.92 -2.11 -0.56
N HIS A 119 -14.64 -1.99 -0.26
CA HIS A 119 -13.93 -0.71 -0.19
C HIS A 119 -13.45 -0.24 -1.57
N ASP A 120 -12.77 -1.12 -2.30
CA ASP A 120 -12.25 -0.90 -3.65
C ASP A 120 -12.02 -2.25 -4.34
N ASP A 121 -12.43 -2.38 -5.62
CA ASP A 121 -12.30 -3.64 -6.38
C ASP A 121 -10.84 -3.97 -6.75
N GLY A 122 -9.94 -3.00 -6.65
CA GLY A 122 -8.53 -3.14 -6.99
C GLY A 122 -7.59 -2.95 -5.81
N ILE A 123 -8.06 -3.19 -4.57
CA ILE A 123 -7.23 -2.99 -3.39
C ILE A 123 -6.19 -4.10 -3.24
N VAL A 124 -4.94 -3.67 -3.04
CA VAL A 124 -3.76 -4.55 -2.98
C VAL A 124 -3.19 -4.58 -1.58
N MET A 125 -2.84 -5.76 -1.11
CA MET A 125 -2.01 -5.97 0.08
C MET A 125 -0.60 -6.40 -0.31
N ALA A 126 0.38 -6.10 0.56
CA ALA A 126 1.76 -6.53 0.40
C ALA A 126 2.15 -7.47 1.55
N TYR A 127 2.70 -8.63 1.19
CA TYR A 127 3.16 -9.63 2.14
C TYR A 127 4.68 -9.77 2.11
N LEU A 128 5.31 -9.76 3.26
CA LEU A 128 6.73 -9.98 3.46
C LEU A 128 6.93 -11.39 4.06
N PRO A 129 7.21 -12.42 3.23
CA PRO A 129 7.19 -13.82 3.66
C PRO A 129 8.20 -14.13 4.75
N LYS A 130 9.40 -13.56 4.66
CA LYS A 130 10.48 -13.79 5.63
C LYS A 130 10.16 -13.21 7.00
N GLU A 131 9.55 -12.04 7.02
CA GLU A 131 9.16 -11.33 8.23
C GLU A 131 7.78 -11.74 8.74
N LYS A 132 6.99 -12.44 7.92
CA LYS A 132 5.59 -12.79 8.16
C LYS A 132 4.73 -11.57 8.49
N ILE A 133 5.00 -10.46 7.83
CA ILE A 133 4.28 -9.20 7.97
C ILE A 133 3.39 -9.02 6.76
N LEU A 134 2.12 -8.73 7.01
CA LEU A 134 1.17 -8.27 6.01
C LEU A 134 0.99 -6.75 6.15
N VAL A 135 1.11 -6.03 5.04
CA VAL A 135 0.82 -4.58 4.96
C VAL A 135 -0.44 -4.42 4.14
N GLU A 136 -1.40 -3.72 4.68
CA GLU A 136 -2.68 -3.45 4.03
C GLU A 136 -3.14 -2.03 4.33
N ALA A 137 -4.15 -1.57 3.63
CA ALA A 137 -4.78 -0.27 3.84
C ALA A 137 -6.30 -0.42 3.80
N ASP A 138 -6.98 0.19 4.77
CA ASP A 138 -8.43 0.43 4.83
C ASP A 138 -9.36 -0.80 4.89
N VAL A 139 -8.83 -2.02 4.80
CA VAL A 139 -9.64 -3.24 4.94
C VAL A 139 -9.69 -3.76 6.37
N TYR A 140 -8.67 -3.42 7.18
CA TYR A 140 -8.67 -3.69 8.62
C TYR A 140 -8.12 -2.51 9.39
N ILE A 141 -8.98 -1.86 10.16
CA ILE A 141 -8.57 -0.76 11.06
C ILE A 141 -8.53 -1.31 12.50
N PRO A 142 -7.32 -1.49 13.07
CA PRO A 142 -7.20 -1.99 14.43
C PRO A 142 -7.88 -1.05 15.44
N ALA A 143 -8.69 -1.61 16.32
CA ALA A 143 -9.34 -0.84 17.37
C ALA A 143 -8.30 -0.09 18.24
N ALA A 144 -8.66 1.12 18.68
CA ALA A 144 -7.83 1.84 19.64
C ALA A 144 -7.75 1.06 20.96
N PRO A 145 -6.66 1.20 21.73
CA PRO A 145 -6.55 0.56 23.03
C PRO A 145 -7.77 0.89 23.92
N ASN A 146 -8.31 -0.11 24.61
CA ASN A 146 -9.46 0.00 25.53
C ASN A 146 -10.81 0.38 24.86
N VAL A 147 -10.91 0.31 23.53
CA VAL A 147 -12.19 0.43 22.82
C VAL A 147 -12.77 -0.98 22.63
N ALA A 148 -14.07 -1.11 22.97
CA ALA A 148 -14.78 -2.35 22.76
C ALA A 148 -14.84 -2.69 21.25
N LEU A 149 -14.65 -3.96 20.92
CA LEU A 149 -14.82 -4.41 19.54
C LEU A 149 -16.28 -4.26 19.10
N PRO A 150 -16.53 -3.99 17.81
CA PRO A 150 -17.89 -3.92 17.31
C PRO A 150 -18.61 -5.27 17.49
N THR A 151 -19.91 -5.20 17.71
CA THR A 151 -20.76 -6.40 17.90
C THR A 151 -20.90 -7.23 16.64
N GLN A 152 -20.71 -6.61 15.48
CA GLN A 152 -20.70 -7.28 14.18
C GLN A 152 -19.34 -7.06 13.50
N PRO A 153 -18.74 -8.10 12.92
CA PRO A 153 -17.50 -7.98 12.17
C PRO A 153 -17.62 -7.02 10.98
N ASN A 154 -16.59 -6.25 10.74
CA ASN A 154 -16.48 -5.46 9.51
C ASN A 154 -16.31 -6.40 8.31
N PRO A 155 -17.14 -6.31 7.25
CA PRO A 155 -17.05 -7.17 6.08
C PRO A 155 -15.67 -7.14 5.39
N ASN A 156 -15.02 -5.97 5.33
CA ASN A 156 -13.68 -5.86 4.75
C ASN A 156 -12.64 -6.64 5.57
N SER A 157 -12.73 -6.59 6.90
CA SER A 157 -11.84 -7.35 7.78
C SER A 157 -12.06 -8.87 7.67
N VAL A 158 -13.31 -9.30 7.44
CA VAL A 158 -13.62 -10.70 7.13
C VAL A 158 -13.00 -11.09 5.78
N ALA A 159 -13.18 -10.26 4.74
CA ALA A 159 -12.58 -10.50 3.43
C ALA A 159 -11.05 -10.60 3.50
N LEU A 160 -10.38 -9.69 4.23
CA LEU A 160 -8.93 -9.77 4.44
C LEU A 160 -8.53 -11.11 5.05
N TYR A 161 -9.20 -11.53 6.11
CA TYR A 161 -8.92 -12.81 6.77
C TYR A 161 -9.10 -13.99 5.80
N GLU A 162 -10.20 -14.01 5.04
CA GLU A 162 -10.48 -15.08 4.07
C GLU A 162 -9.42 -15.15 2.96
N ASN A 163 -8.93 -14.00 2.48
CA ASN A 163 -7.82 -13.98 1.51
C ASN A 163 -6.52 -14.54 2.12
N ILE A 164 -6.19 -14.19 3.37
CA ILE A 164 -5.02 -14.75 4.08
C ILE A 164 -5.11 -16.28 4.14
N GLU A 165 -6.27 -16.82 4.50
CA GLU A 165 -6.52 -18.27 4.59
C GLU A 165 -6.45 -18.95 3.21
N GLN A 166 -7.12 -18.40 2.19
CA GLN A 166 -7.14 -18.95 0.82
C GLN A 166 -5.75 -18.98 0.20
N LEU A 167 -4.98 -17.92 0.41
CA LEU A 167 -3.60 -17.81 -0.06
C LEU A 167 -2.60 -18.59 0.81
N LYS A 168 -3.06 -19.16 1.93
CA LYS A 168 -2.24 -19.91 2.90
C LYS A 168 -1.05 -19.11 3.40
N LEU A 169 -1.23 -17.82 3.63
CA LEU A 169 -0.17 -16.95 4.13
C LEU A 169 0.03 -17.18 5.63
N THR A 170 1.27 -17.29 6.03
CA THR A 170 1.64 -17.35 7.45
C THR A 170 1.91 -15.93 7.95
N VAL A 171 0.90 -15.29 8.54
CA VAL A 171 0.97 -13.91 9.00
C VAL A 171 1.08 -13.87 10.52
N ASP A 172 2.16 -13.28 11.03
CA ASP A 172 2.34 -13.04 12.47
C ASP A 172 1.83 -11.64 12.84
N GLN A 173 2.04 -10.65 11.97
CA GLN A 173 1.69 -9.24 12.20
C GLN A 173 1.07 -8.59 10.98
N ILE A 174 0.11 -7.71 11.23
CA ILE A 174 -0.50 -6.82 10.22
C ILE A 174 -0.02 -5.40 10.48
N MET A 175 0.34 -4.68 9.41
CA MET A 175 0.73 -3.28 9.43
C MET A 175 -0.38 -2.45 8.81
N HIS A 176 -1.05 -1.65 9.63
CA HIS A 176 -1.97 -0.58 9.23
C HIS A 176 -1.68 0.63 10.09
N GLY A 177 -0.79 1.53 9.63
CA GLY A 177 -0.29 2.64 10.44
C GLY A 177 0.54 2.21 11.66
N ARG A 178 0.19 1.12 12.32
CA ARG A 178 0.94 0.45 13.39
C ARG A 178 0.94 -1.07 13.19
N LYS A 179 1.93 -1.75 13.76
CA LYS A 179 1.93 -3.22 13.78
C LYS A 179 0.98 -3.76 14.84
N VAL A 180 0.17 -4.72 14.46
CA VAL A 180 -0.69 -5.47 15.35
C VAL A 180 -0.54 -6.98 15.12
N PRO A 181 -0.67 -7.82 16.16
CA PRO A 181 -0.68 -9.26 15.98
C PRO A 181 -1.86 -9.72 15.11
N MET A 182 -1.68 -10.78 14.32
CA MET A 182 -2.76 -11.41 13.56
C MET A 182 -3.97 -11.78 14.44
N ALA A 183 -3.72 -12.14 15.69
CA ALA A 183 -4.77 -12.45 16.67
C ALA A 183 -5.75 -11.28 16.91
N GLU A 184 -5.33 -10.02 16.72
CA GLU A 184 -6.26 -8.88 16.84
C GLU A 184 -7.29 -8.87 15.70
N LEU A 185 -6.87 -9.17 14.46
CA LEU A 185 -7.81 -9.33 13.34
C LEU A 185 -8.77 -10.49 13.62
N GLN A 186 -8.25 -11.67 14.00
CA GLN A 186 -9.08 -12.83 14.32
C GLN A 186 -10.12 -12.50 15.39
N LYS A 187 -9.71 -11.84 16.46
CA LYS A 187 -10.61 -11.38 17.53
C LYS A 187 -11.67 -10.41 17.01
N SER A 188 -11.30 -9.46 16.14
CA SER A 188 -12.22 -8.44 15.61
C SER A 188 -13.34 -9.04 14.73
N ILE A 189 -13.12 -10.21 14.15
CA ILE A 189 -14.08 -10.94 13.30
C ILE A 189 -14.70 -12.14 14.03
N GLY A 190 -14.50 -12.28 15.35
CA GLY A 190 -15.09 -13.35 16.15
C GLY A 190 -14.47 -14.75 15.93
N LYS A 191 -13.25 -14.83 15.37
CA LYS A 191 -12.53 -16.09 15.12
C LYS A 191 -11.39 -16.36 16.13
N ALA A 192 -11.23 -15.55 17.16
CA ALA A 192 -10.25 -15.84 18.21
C ALA A 192 -10.71 -17.05 19.02
N SER A 193 -9.86 -18.04 19.15
CA SER A 193 -9.97 -19.17 20.07
C SER A 193 -9.63 -18.76 21.49
#